data_c329005ab8bf4361827f70f28ee54262
#
_entry.id   c329005ab8bf4361827f70f28ee54262
#
_cell.length_a   1.000
_cell.length_b   1.000
_cell.length_c   1.000
_cell.angle_alpha   90.00
_cell.angle_beta   90.00
_cell.angle_gamma   90.00
#
_symmetry.space_group_name_H-M   'P 1'
#
loop_
_entity.id
_entity.type
_entity.pdbx_description
1 polymer ?
#
loop_
_entity_poly.entity_id
_entity_poly.type
_entity_poly.pdbx_seq_one_letter_code
_entity_poly.pdbx_strand_id
1 'polypeptide(L)'
;MSSPDSSPWEKSSGRFSTDENPGCSREPLRSRDRIPAIEPAVDPEPDGGPGNADAATAARESIRRHSRSFSFASRLLPPAKRSDVEQLYAWCRWCDDGVDAAASPAAAAAFVDDAARDLRLIADGREPAATESRWLATLVNRHQVSIPAAEALLAGMQSDLVPAADFHVADLMRYSFRVAGAVGVLMCPLIGLRDRRFLPHAAALGMGMQLTNIARDVAEDWRRSRCYLPVEWTDGLRPHGAAPDAERVRSGVRRVLDVAEGFYEAGDSGFSAFDADALLAVRAASSIYRAIGTRIRRRGYRVLEERARVTSLEKLALFSRAVLKGMMPAFVVGNSGTLDAAATQSLATARDLLLEHGVST
;
A
#
# COMPACT_ATOMS: atom_id res chain seq x y z
N MET A 1 -3.06 38.82 16.27
CA MET A 1 -4.03 38.08 15.46
C MET A 1 -3.24 37.46 14.32
N SER A 2 -2.80 36.23 14.51
CA SER A 2 -1.94 35.51 13.57
C SER A 2 -2.84 34.71 12.63
N SER A 3 -2.61 34.85 11.32
CA SER A 3 -3.31 34.12 10.26
C SER A 3 -3.05 32.61 10.37
N PRO A 4 -4.00 31.74 9.94
CA PRO A 4 -3.84 30.32 10.01
C PRO A 4 -2.77 29.82 9.02
N ASP A 5 -1.99 28.89 9.51
CA ASP A 5 -0.85 28.23 8.88
C ASP A 5 -1.22 27.63 7.51
N SER A 6 -0.43 27.93 6.50
CA SER A 6 -0.59 27.45 5.13
C SER A 6 -0.45 25.94 5.06
N SER A 7 -1.28 25.31 4.23
CA SER A 7 -1.29 23.88 3.91
C SER A 7 0.13 23.35 3.63
N PRO A 8 0.49 22.13 4.10
CA PRO A 8 1.81 21.53 3.91
C PRO A 8 2.28 21.41 2.45
N TRP A 9 1.37 21.61 1.48
CA TRP A 9 1.61 21.40 0.05
C TRP A 9 1.99 22.64 -0.74
N GLU A 10 1.81 23.86 -0.20
CA GLU A 10 2.00 25.12 -0.97
C GLU A 10 3.44 25.46 -1.34
N LYS A 11 4.44 24.77 -0.81
CA LYS A 11 5.85 25.13 -1.04
C LYS A 11 6.59 24.28 -2.09
N SER A 12 5.94 23.33 -2.79
CA SER A 12 6.62 22.47 -3.77
C SER A 12 6.01 22.50 -5.18
N SER A 13 5.27 23.54 -5.57
CA SER A 13 4.82 23.73 -6.95
C SER A 13 5.96 24.23 -7.84
N GLY A 14 6.92 23.38 -8.16
CA GLY A 14 7.81 23.55 -9.29
C GLY A 14 6.99 23.41 -10.57
N ARG A 15 6.95 24.48 -11.39
CA ARG A 15 6.26 24.49 -12.69
C ARG A 15 6.93 23.49 -13.61
N PHE A 16 6.18 22.49 -14.08
CA PHE A 16 6.56 21.72 -15.25
C PHE A 16 6.33 22.59 -16.48
N SER A 17 7.41 22.90 -17.20
CA SER A 17 7.38 23.55 -18.50
C SER A 17 6.91 22.54 -19.54
N THR A 18 5.78 22.84 -20.18
CA THR A 18 5.31 22.09 -21.34
C THR A 18 5.94 22.71 -22.57
N ASP A 19 6.92 22.04 -23.19
CA ASP A 19 7.35 22.36 -24.55
C ASP A 19 6.28 21.87 -25.54
N GLU A 20 5.65 22.83 -26.22
CA GLU A 20 4.71 22.61 -27.29
C GLU A 20 5.43 22.10 -28.53
N ASN A 21 5.06 20.91 -29.01
CA ASN A 21 5.42 20.43 -30.35
C ASN A 21 4.20 20.58 -31.27
N PRO A 22 4.21 21.45 -32.30
CA PRO A 22 3.10 21.63 -33.20
C PRO A 22 3.17 20.66 -34.36
N GLY A 23 2.20 19.78 -34.50
CA GLY A 23 1.95 19.07 -35.75
C GLY A 23 1.50 17.62 -35.64
N CYS A 24 0.25 17.40 -35.29
CA CYS A 24 -0.44 16.18 -35.71
C CYS A 24 -1.95 16.43 -35.83
N SER A 25 -2.44 16.32 -37.06
CA SER A 25 -3.83 16.50 -37.46
C SER A 25 -4.71 15.42 -36.82
N ARG A 26 -5.74 15.84 -36.09
CA ARG A 26 -6.73 14.92 -35.49
C ARG A 26 -7.79 14.58 -36.52
N GLU A 27 -7.87 13.33 -36.98
CA GLU A 27 -9.08 12.76 -37.57
C GLU A 27 -10.10 12.38 -36.47
N PRO A 28 -11.42 12.54 -36.71
CA PRO A 28 -12.43 12.18 -35.73
C PRO A 28 -12.62 10.66 -35.68
N LEU A 29 -12.41 10.06 -34.47
CA LEU A 29 -12.68 8.66 -34.18
C LEU A 29 -14.18 8.35 -34.36
N ARG A 30 -14.49 7.46 -35.29
CA ARG A 30 -15.81 6.90 -35.53
C ARG A 30 -16.27 6.05 -34.34
N SER A 31 -17.48 6.32 -33.89
CA SER A 31 -18.24 5.54 -32.93
C SER A 31 -18.47 4.11 -33.42
N ARG A 32 -17.74 3.14 -32.90
CA ARG A 32 -18.08 1.70 -32.91
C ARG A 32 -17.00 0.98 -32.08
N ASP A 33 -17.31 0.79 -30.80
CA ASP A 33 -16.90 -0.41 -30.09
C ASP A 33 -17.72 -0.47 -28.79
N ARG A 34 -18.87 -1.16 -28.91
CA ARG A 34 -19.59 -1.64 -27.74
C ARG A 34 -18.76 -2.75 -27.16
N ILE A 35 -18.22 -2.52 -25.97
CA ILE A 35 -17.62 -3.57 -25.15
C ILE A 35 -18.73 -4.60 -24.87
N PRO A 36 -18.54 -5.90 -25.21
CA PRO A 36 -19.52 -6.92 -24.89
C PRO A 36 -19.72 -7.01 -23.38
N ALA A 37 -20.95 -7.14 -22.94
CA ALA A 37 -21.30 -7.41 -21.55
C ALA A 37 -20.60 -8.70 -21.10
N ILE A 38 -19.81 -8.62 -20.03
CA ILE A 38 -19.17 -9.79 -19.41
C ILE A 38 -20.29 -10.60 -18.76
N GLU A 39 -20.55 -11.80 -19.32
CA GLU A 39 -21.40 -12.78 -18.65
C GLU A 39 -20.81 -13.10 -17.25
N PRO A 40 -21.66 -13.35 -16.24
CA PRO A 40 -21.17 -13.71 -14.91
C PRO A 40 -20.35 -15.00 -15.03
N ALA A 41 -19.08 -14.93 -14.62
CA ALA A 41 -18.21 -16.09 -14.57
C ALA A 41 -18.84 -17.15 -13.67
N VAL A 42 -19.03 -18.34 -14.19
CA VAL A 42 -19.38 -19.53 -13.42
C VAL A 42 -18.25 -19.74 -12.44
N ASP A 43 -18.58 -19.88 -11.15
CA ASP A 43 -17.59 -20.19 -10.11
C ASP A 43 -16.84 -21.46 -10.51
N PRO A 44 -15.50 -21.39 -10.71
CA PRO A 44 -14.73 -22.60 -10.97
C PRO A 44 -14.72 -23.46 -9.70
N GLU A 45 -14.99 -24.74 -9.85
CA GLU A 45 -14.83 -25.71 -8.76
C GLU A 45 -13.41 -25.58 -8.15
N PRO A 46 -13.25 -25.78 -6.83
CA PRO A 46 -11.96 -25.67 -6.17
C PRO A 46 -11.03 -26.79 -6.68
N ASP A 47 -10.07 -26.40 -7.50
CA ASP A 47 -9.02 -27.26 -8.01
C ASP A 47 -8.04 -27.62 -6.87
N GLY A 48 -8.35 -28.71 -6.16
CA GLY A 48 -7.62 -29.20 -4.99
C GLY A 48 -6.42 -30.06 -5.33
N GLY A 49 -5.59 -29.65 -6.28
CA GLY A 49 -4.31 -30.34 -6.55
C GLY A 49 -3.37 -30.28 -5.33
N PRO A 50 -2.55 -31.34 -5.07
CA PRO A 50 -1.68 -31.44 -3.88
C PRO A 50 -0.69 -30.27 -3.74
N GLY A 51 -0.27 -29.62 -4.82
CA GLY A 51 0.63 -28.45 -4.77
C GLY A 51 0.00 -27.18 -4.20
N ASN A 52 -1.33 -27.03 -4.21
CA ASN A 52 -2.01 -25.84 -3.73
C ASN A 52 -2.21 -25.85 -2.19
N ALA A 53 -2.31 -27.03 -1.58
CA ALA A 53 -2.41 -27.17 -0.12
C ALA A 53 -1.09 -26.84 0.59
N ASP A 54 0.04 -27.21 0.01
CA ASP A 54 1.38 -26.92 0.54
C ASP A 54 1.70 -25.42 0.42
N ALA A 55 1.34 -24.79 -0.70
CA ALA A 55 1.47 -23.35 -0.92
C ALA A 55 0.67 -22.52 0.10
N ALA A 56 -0.60 -22.89 0.33
CA ALA A 56 -1.46 -22.22 1.31
C ALA A 56 -0.92 -22.36 2.73
N THR A 57 -0.31 -23.49 3.08
CA THR A 57 0.29 -23.72 4.40
C THR A 57 1.53 -22.86 4.59
N ALA A 58 2.46 -22.83 3.62
CA ALA A 58 3.65 -22.00 3.66
C ALA A 58 3.31 -20.50 3.72
N ALA A 59 2.33 -20.06 2.93
CA ALA A 59 1.84 -18.68 2.95
C ALA A 59 1.26 -18.27 4.31
N ARG A 60 0.47 -19.15 4.95
CA ARG A 60 -0.08 -18.91 6.31
C ARG A 60 1.01 -18.79 7.36
N GLU A 61 2.04 -19.61 7.30
CA GLU A 61 3.17 -19.54 8.23
C GLU A 61 3.94 -18.25 8.06
N SER A 62 4.18 -17.80 6.83
CA SER A 62 4.81 -16.51 6.54
C SER A 62 4.06 -15.35 7.17
N ILE A 63 2.74 -15.23 6.95
CA ILE A 63 1.92 -14.16 7.53
C ILE A 63 1.93 -14.18 9.05
N ARG A 64 1.76 -15.36 9.67
CA ARG A 64 1.72 -15.49 11.13
C ARG A 64 3.02 -15.04 11.79
N ARG A 65 4.15 -15.25 11.10
CA ARG A 65 5.50 -14.92 11.58
C ARG A 65 5.78 -13.41 11.46
N HIS A 66 5.37 -12.78 10.35
CA HIS A 66 5.82 -11.43 9.98
C HIS A 66 4.80 -10.31 10.20
N SER A 67 3.48 -10.57 10.15
CA SER A 67 2.47 -9.53 10.36
C SER A 67 1.27 -9.98 11.20
N ARG A 68 1.33 -9.70 12.50
CA ARG A 68 0.21 -9.97 13.42
C ARG A 68 -1.07 -9.19 13.09
N SER A 69 -0.95 -8.00 12.50
CA SER A 69 -2.10 -7.16 12.16
C SER A 69 -2.78 -7.64 10.89
N PHE A 70 -2.00 -7.97 9.85
CA PHE A 70 -2.51 -8.52 8.61
C PHE A 70 -3.08 -9.93 8.82
N SER A 71 -2.38 -10.80 9.57
CA SER A 71 -2.87 -12.13 9.96
C SER A 71 -4.21 -12.09 10.73
N PHE A 72 -4.46 -11.04 11.52
CA PHE A 72 -5.74 -10.86 12.19
C PHE A 72 -6.83 -10.48 11.18
N ALA A 73 -6.55 -9.50 10.31
CA ALA A 73 -7.52 -9.01 9.33
C ALA A 73 -7.87 -10.09 8.28
N SER A 74 -6.89 -10.87 7.79
CA SER A 74 -7.14 -11.92 6.79
C SER A 74 -8.07 -13.02 7.29
N ARG A 75 -8.12 -13.29 8.60
CA ARG A 75 -9.05 -14.28 9.20
C ARG A 75 -10.52 -13.88 9.09
N LEU A 76 -10.80 -12.61 8.82
CA LEU A 76 -12.16 -12.10 8.64
C LEU A 76 -12.68 -12.32 7.22
N LEU A 77 -11.80 -12.69 6.29
CA LEU A 77 -12.16 -13.03 4.92
C LEU A 77 -12.74 -14.45 4.83
N PRO A 78 -13.65 -14.70 3.88
CA PRO A 78 -14.05 -16.05 3.49
C PRO A 78 -12.84 -16.92 3.15
N PRO A 79 -12.91 -18.26 3.37
CA PRO A 79 -11.75 -19.14 3.20
C PRO A 79 -11.06 -19.04 1.84
N ALA A 80 -11.81 -18.94 0.74
CA ALA A 80 -11.27 -18.81 -0.61
C ALA A 80 -10.49 -17.51 -0.78
N LYS A 81 -11.12 -16.35 -0.51
CA LYS A 81 -10.46 -15.02 -0.58
C LYS A 81 -9.25 -14.95 0.35
N ARG A 82 -9.35 -15.58 1.53
CA ARG A 82 -8.24 -15.63 2.48
C ARG A 82 -7.03 -16.34 1.91
N SER A 83 -7.22 -17.50 1.29
CA SER A 83 -6.13 -18.27 0.68
C SER A 83 -5.39 -17.46 -0.38
N ASP A 84 -6.12 -16.80 -1.27
CA ASP A 84 -5.55 -15.98 -2.34
C ASP A 84 -4.80 -14.75 -1.79
N VAL A 85 -5.38 -14.07 -0.80
CA VAL A 85 -4.74 -12.94 -0.10
C VAL A 85 -3.48 -13.38 0.66
N GLU A 86 -3.48 -14.57 1.26
CA GLU A 86 -2.33 -15.14 1.96
C GLU A 86 -1.20 -15.49 0.98
N GLN A 87 -1.50 -16.02 -0.20
CA GLN A 87 -0.53 -16.28 -1.26
C GLN A 87 0.09 -14.99 -1.81
N LEU A 88 -0.73 -13.97 -2.10
CA LEU A 88 -0.21 -12.68 -2.54
C LEU A 88 0.69 -12.04 -1.48
N TYR A 89 0.28 -12.07 -0.22
CA TYR A 89 1.11 -11.56 0.87
C TYR A 89 2.44 -12.29 0.97
N ALA A 90 2.44 -13.62 0.80
CA ALA A 90 3.66 -14.42 0.85
C ALA A 90 4.63 -14.03 -0.27
N TRP A 91 4.12 -13.76 -1.49
CA TRP A 91 4.94 -13.23 -2.58
C TRP A 91 5.51 -11.84 -2.25
N CYS A 92 4.69 -10.90 -1.76
CA CYS A 92 5.17 -9.59 -1.34
C CYS A 92 6.25 -9.69 -0.26
N ARG A 93 6.07 -10.59 0.71
CA ARG A 93 7.04 -10.81 1.78
C ARG A 93 8.32 -11.48 1.29
N TRP A 94 8.22 -12.42 0.35
CA TRP A 94 9.37 -13.03 -0.29
C TRP A 94 10.22 -11.98 -1.02
N CYS A 95 9.59 -11.01 -1.71
CA CYS A 95 10.29 -9.87 -2.31
C CYS A 95 11.04 -9.03 -1.27
N ASP A 96 10.38 -8.71 -0.14
CA ASP A 96 10.95 -7.92 0.95
C ASP A 96 12.13 -8.66 1.62
N ASP A 97 11.92 -9.92 2.00
CA ASP A 97 12.96 -10.77 2.64
C ASP A 97 14.16 -11.02 1.71
N GLY A 98 13.93 -11.18 0.40
CA GLY A 98 14.99 -11.40 -0.57
C GLY A 98 15.94 -10.21 -0.68
N VAL A 99 15.45 -9.00 -0.47
CA VAL A 99 16.28 -7.78 -0.42
C VAL A 99 16.92 -7.60 0.96
N ASP A 100 16.13 -7.71 2.04
CA ASP A 100 16.60 -7.42 3.40
C ASP A 100 17.59 -8.47 3.95
N ALA A 101 17.46 -9.74 3.54
CA ALA A 101 18.34 -10.84 3.97
C ALA A 101 19.53 -11.08 3.01
N ALA A 102 19.66 -10.34 1.93
CA ALA A 102 20.75 -10.52 0.97
C ALA A 102 22.13 -10.27 1.62
N ALA A 103 23.09 -11.13 1.29
CA ALA A 103 24.45 -11.05 1.86
C ALA A 103 25.24 -9.81 1.39
N SER A 104 24.81 -9.15 0.33
CA SER A 104 25.42 -7.93 -0.20
C SER A 104 24.43 -7.12 -1.04
N PRO A 105 24.67 -5.81 -1.28
CA PRO A 105 23.87 -5.02 -2.22
C PRO A 105 23.80 -5.62 -3.62
N ALA A 106 24.88 -6.25 -4.10
CA ALA A 106 24.90 -6.92 -5.40
C ALA A 106 23.99 -8.16 -5.43
N ALA A 107 23.95 -8.94 -4.34
CA ALA A 107 23.05 -10.08 -4.22
C ALA A 107 21.58 -9.63 -4.14
N ALA A 108 21.30 -8.55 -3.44
CA ALA A 108 19.96 -7.96 -3.39
C ALA A 108 19.51 -7.43 -4.76
N ALA A 109 20.39 -6.76 -5.51
CA ALA A 109 20.10 -6.31 -6.87
C ALA A 109 19.83 -7.50 -7.80
N ALA A 110 20.64 -8.56 -7.75
CA ALA A 110 20.42 -9.78 -8.53
C ALA A 110 19.07 -10.43 -8.22
N PHE A 111 18.67 -10.47 -6.94
CA PHE A 111 17.36 -10.98 -6.53
C PHE A 111 16.21 -10.15 -7.16
N VAL A 112 16.30 -8.82 -7.12
CA VAL A 112 15.29 -7.94 -7.73
C VAL A 112 15.22 -8.17 -9.25
N ASP A 113 16.38 -8.33 -9.93
CA ASP A 113 16.43 -8.61 -11.37
C ASP A 113 15.79 -9.97 -11.72
N ASP A 114 15.99 -10.99 -10.89
CA ASP A 114 15.37 -12.31 -11.05
C ASP A 114 13.85 -12.25 -10.83
N ALA A 115 13.39 -11.57 -9.78
CA ALA A 115 11.96 -11.35 -9.53
C ALA A 115 11.30 -10.55 -10.68
N ALA A 116 11.97 -9.51 -11.19
CA ALA A 116 11.50 -8.76 -12.35
C ALA A 116 11.46 -9.60 -13.63
N ARG A 117 12.38 -10.54 -13.80
CA ARG A 117 12.35 -11.52 -14.90
C ARG A 117 11.13 -12.43 -14.78
N ASP A 118 10.83 -12.92 -13.58
CA ASP A 118 9.66 -13.73 -13.32
C ASP A 118 8.36 -12.97 -13.63
N LEU A 119 8.24 -11.68 -13.27
CA LEU A 119 7.08 -10.86 -13.65
C LEU A 119 6.91 -10.74 -15.17
N ARG A 120 7.99 -10.60 -15.93
CA ARG A 120 7.92 -10.60 -17.40
C ARG A 120 7.45 -11.94 -17.95
N LEU A 121 7.94 -13.07 -17.39
CA LEU A 121 7.47 -14.39 -17.78
C LEU A 121 5.97 -14.56 -17.50
N ILE A 122 5.49 -14.10 -16.35
CA ILE A 122 4.06 -14.13 -16.01
C ILE A 122 3.25 -13.29 -16.99
N ALA A 123 3.72 -12.07 -17.33
CA ALA A 123 3.06 -11.20 -18.30
C ALA A 123 2.95 -11.84 -19.69
N ASP A 124 3.95 -12.63 -20.09
CA ASP A 124 3.99 -13.39 -21.34
C ASP A 124 3.21 -14.72 -21.27
N GLY A 125 2.54 -15.04 -20.17
CA GLY A 125 1.84 -16.31 -19.94
C GLY A 125 2.79 -17.52 -19.81
N ARG A 126 4.03 -17.28 -19.43
CA ARG A 126 5.08 -18.30 -19.26
C ARG A 126 5.29 -18.62 -17.78
N GLU A 127 5.80 -19.81 -17.50
CA GLU A 127 6.06 -20.24 -16.12
C GLU A 127 7.28 -19.51 -15.52
N PRO A 128 7.14 -18.83 -14.36
CA PRO A 128 8.25 -18.22 -13.65
C PRO A 128 9.11 -19.26 -12.91
N ALA A 129 10.34 -18.87 -12.55
CA ALA A 129 11.30 -19.76 -11.91
C ALA A 129 11.00 -19.97 -10.41
N ALA A 130 10.77 -18.88 -9.67
CA ALA A 130 10.55 -18.93 -8.23
C ALA A 130 9.18 -19.50 -7.87
N THR A 131 9.12 -20.26 -6.77
CA THR A 131 7.87 -20.86 -6.28
C THR A 131 6.84 -19.80 -5.91
N GLU A 132 7.26 -18.74 -5.24
CA GLU A 132 6.40 -17.60 -4.85
C GLU A 132 5.86 -16.87 -6.08
N SER A 133 6.67 -16.75 -7.13
CA SER A 133 6.24 -16.17 -8.42
C SER A 133 5.22 -17.07 -9.14
N ARG A 134 5.26 -18.40 -8.97
CA ARG A 134 4.20 -19.30 -9.47
C ARG A 134 2.87 -19.07 -8.75
N TRP A 135 2.90 -18.77 -7.45
CA TRP A 135 1.67 -18.38 -6.73
C TRP A 135 1.09 -17.10 -7.30
N LEU A 136 1.93 -16.07 -7.53
CA LEU A 136 1.50 -14.83 -8.18
C LEU A 136 0.94 -15.11 -9.59
N ALA A 137 1.59 -15.96 -10.41
CA ALA A 137 1.10 -16.33 -11.73
C ALA A 137 -0.30 -16.94 -11.67
N THR A 138 -0.56 -17.81 -10.69
CA THR A 138 -1.88 -18.40 -10.45
C THR A 138 -2.92 -17.32 -10.15
N LEU A 139 -2.57 -16.31 -9.31
CA LEU A 139 -3.46 -15.21 -8.96
C LEU A 139 -3.69 -14.26 -10.15
N VAL A 140 -2.66 -14.00 -10.97
CA VAL A 140 -2.78 -13.21 -12.20
C VAL A 140 -3.74 -13.88 -13.17
N ASN A 141 -3.60 -15.19 -13.40
CA ASN A 141 -4.45 -15.93 -14.32
C ASN A 141 -5.90 -16.05 -13.84
N ARG A 142 -6.12 -16.24 -12.53
CA ARG A 142 -7.45 -16.43 -11.94
C ARG A 142 -8.19 -15.11 -11.71
N HIS A 143 -7.50 -14.10 -11.22
CA HIS A 143 -8.09 -12.85 -10.73
C HIS A 143 -7.65 -11.61 -11.49
N GLN A 144 -6.78 -11.76 -12.51
CA GLN A 144 -6.22 -10.63 -13.27
C GLN A 144 -5.52 -9.61 -12.37
N VAL A 145 -4.71 -10.08 -11.44
CA VAL A 145 -3.87 -9.23 -10.58
C VAL A 145 -2.94 -8.38 -11.45
N SER A 146 -2.78 -7.12 -11.10
CA SER A 146 -2.05 -6.12 -11.91
C SER A 146 -0.54 -6.37 -11.91
N ILE A 147 0.04 -6.74 -13.06
CA ILE A 147 1.49 -6.85 -13.23
C ILE A 147 2.18 -5.48 -13.02
N PRO A 148 1.71 -4.34 -13.59
CA PRO A 148 2.32 -3.04 -13.31
C PRO A 148 2.37 -2.67 -11.81
N ALA A 149 1.37 -3.07 -11.02
CA ALA A 149 1.42 -2.86 -9.57
C ALA A 149 2.46 -3.76 -8.89
N ALA A 150 2.66 -4.99 -9.37
CA ALA A 150 3.72 -5.88 -8.89
C ALA A 150 5.12 -5.34 -9.24
N GLU A 151 5.29 -4.79 -10.44
CA GLU A 151 6.52 -4.09 -10.85
C GLU A 151 6.79 -2.85 -10.00
N ALA A 152 5.75 -2.08 -9.67
CA ALA A 152 5.88 -0.93 -8.78
C ALA A 152 6.39 -1.36 -7.38
N LEU A 153 5.90 -2.48 -6.85
CA LEU A 153 6.40 -3.03 -5.58
C LEU A 153 7.90 -3.38 -5.67
N LEU A 154 8.33 -4.07 -6.70
CA LEU A 154 9.76 -4.37 -6.90
C LEU A 154 10.62 -3.11 -7.04
N ALA A 155 10.12 -2.08 -7.75
CA ALA A 155 10.81 -0.79 -7.84
C ALA A 155 10.92 -0.09 -6.47
N GLY A 156 9.97 -0.32 -5.56
CA GLY A 156 10.05 0.11 -4.16
C GLY A 156 11.18 -0.60 -3.41
N MET A 157 11.24 -1.94 -3.52
CA MET A 157 12.32 -2.73 -2.91
C MET A 157 13.70 -2.34 -3.46
N GLN A 158 13.79 -2.10 -4.77
CA GLN A 158 15.02 -1.65 -5.41
C GLN A 158 15.50 -0.29 -4.87
N SER A 159 14.58 0.63 -4.54
CA SER A 159 14.95 1.94 -4.00
C SER A 159 15.60 1.86 -2.62
N ASP A 160 15.39 0.77 -1.88
CA ASP A 160 16.02 0.54 -0.57
C ASP A 160 17.48 0.09 -0.67
N LEU A 161 17.94 -0.31 -1.86
CA LEU A 161 19.33 -0.72 -2.10
C LEU A 161 20.30 0.47 -2.13
N VAL A 162 19.82 1.63 -2.56
CA VAL A 162 20.59 2.87 -2.63
C VAL A 162 19.77 3.96 -1.96
N PRO A 163 19.85 4.09 -0.62
CA PRO A 163 19.13 5.13 0.10
C PRO A 163 19.51 6.52 -0.46
N ALA A 164 18.51 7.36 -0.72
CA ALA A 164 18.72 8.74 -1.12
C ALA A 164 19.46 9.50 -0.02
N ALA A 165 20.45 10.32 -0.38
CA ALA A 165 21.16 11.18 0.55
C ALA A 165 20.20 12.19 1.20
N ASP A 166 19.28 12.75 0.40
CA ASP A 166 18.17 13.58 0.83
C ASP A 166 16.86 12.90 0.42
N PHE A 167 16.02 12.63 1.39
CA PHE A 167 14.71 12.03 1.18
C PHE A 167 13.66 13.12 1.27
N HIS A 168 13.00 13.40 0.15
CA HIS A 168 12.04 14.49 -0.01
C HIS A 168 10.60 14.03 0.14
N VAL A 169 9.66 14.96 0.27
CA VAL A 169 8.22 14.64 0.36
C VAL A 169 7.75 13.84 -0.86
N ALA A 170 8.23 14.17 -2.06
CA ALA A 170 7.91 13.44 -3.29
C ALA A 170 8.39 11.98 -3.23
N ASP A 171 9.59 11.76 -2.65
CA ASP A 171 10.15 10.40 -2.48
C ASP A 171 9.33 9.61 -1.46
N LEU A 172 8.90 10.26 -0.36
CA LEU A 172 8.01 9.63 0.62
C LEU A 172 6.69 9.16 -0.01
N MET A 173 6.08 9.97 -0.86
CA MET A 173 4.83 9.61 -1.54
C MET A 173 5.06 8.46 -2.51
N ARG A 174 6.07 8.55 -3.37
CA ARG A 174 6.41 7.51 -4.35
C ARG A 174 6.79 6.20 -3.66
N TYR A 175 7.60 6.25 -2.62
CA TYR A 175 7.98 5.08 -1.82
C TYR A 175 6.76 4.45 -1.17
N SER A 176 5.93 5.23 -0.47
CA SER A 176 4.72 4.71 0.18
C SER A 176 3.73 4.08 -0.81
N PHE A 177 3.62 4.64 -2.02
CA PHE A 177 2.84 4.02 -3.08
C PHE A 177 3.46 2.68 -3.51
N ARG A 178 4.75 2.66 -3.84
CA ARG A 178 5.44 1.48 -4.34
C ARG A 178 5.35 0.30 -3.38
N VAL A 179 5.68 0.51 -2.09
CA VAL A 179 5.78 -0.60 -1.14
C VAL A 179 4.46 -0.98 -0.46
N ALA A 180 3.40 -0.15 -0.57
CA ALA A 180 2.13 -0.45 0.07
C ALA A 180 0.89 -0.01 -0.72
N GLY A 181 0.90 1.13 -1.40
CA GLY A 181 -0.18 1.53 -2.30
C GLY A 181 -0.40 0.49 -3.41
N ALA A 182 0.68 0.06 -4.05
CA ALA A 182 0.67 -1.00 -5.05
C ALA A 182 0.13 -2.33 -4.48
N VAL A 183 0.49 -2.68 -3.23
CA VAL A 183 -0.07 -3.88 -2.55
C VAL A 183 -1.59 -3.73 -2.36
N GLY A 184 -2.08 -2.54 -2.00
CA GLY A 184 -3.52 -2.25 -1.95
C GLY A 184 -4.21 -2.54 -3.28
N VAL A 185 -3.61 -2.14 -4.40
CA VAL A 185 -4.09 -2.43 -5.76
C VAL A 185 -4.08 -3.93 -6.08
N LEU A 186 -2.97 -4.62 -5.76
CA LEU A 186 -2.83 -6.06 -5.97
C LEU A 186 -3.90 -6.87 -5.21
N MET A 187 -4.30 -6.41 -4.02
CA MET A 187 -5.33 -7.06 -3.20
C MET A 187 -6.74 -6.90 -3.78
N CYS A 188 -7.03 -5.83 -4.52
CA CYS A 188 -8.37 -5.47 -4.96
C CYS A 188 -9.14 -6.59 -5.66
N PRO A 189 -8.61 -7.27 -6.69
CA PRO A 189 -9.35 -8.33 -7.38
C PRO A 189 -9.59 -9.56 -6.48
N LEU A 190 -8.70 -9.81 -5.49
CA LEU A 190 -8.81 -10.95 -4.57
C LEU A 190 -9.90 -10.77 -3.51
N ILE A 191 -10.17 -9.52 -3.13
CA ILE A 191 -11.16 -9.18 -2.12
C ILE A 191 -12.50 -8.68 -2.71
N GLY A 192 -12.63 -8.70 -4.05
CA GLY A 192 -13.88 -8.44 -4.74
C GLY A 192 -14.14 -6.97 -5.07
N LEU A 193 -13.10 -6.14 -5.21
CA LEU A 193 -13.25 -4.80 -5.80
C LEU A 193 -13.43 -4.96 -7.32
N ARG A 194 -14.63 -4.65 -7.83
CA ARG A 194 -14.98 -4.83 -9.24
C ARG A 194 -14.81 -3.57 -10.07
N ASP A 195 -14.97 -2.42 -9.45
CA ASP A 195 -14.91 -1.12 -10.13
C ASP A 195 -13.52 -0.50 -10.01
N ARG A 196 -12.77 -0.48 -11.11
CA ARG A 196 -11.40 0.03 -11.16
C ARG A 196 -11.28 1.52 -10.78
N ARG A 197 -12.36 2.31 -10.91
CA ARG A 197 -12.38 3.71 -10.47
C ARG A 197 -12.06 3.88 -8.98
N PHE A 198 -12.19 2.81 -8.19
CA PHE A 198 -11.85 2.81 -6.76
C PHE A 198 -10.42 2.32 -6.46
N LEU A 199 -9.61 1.97 -7.46
CA LEU A 199 -8.19 1.64 -7.23
C LEU A 199 -7.41 2.77 -6.55
N PRO A 200 -7.62 4.07 -6.85
CA PRO A 200 -6.97 5.15 -6.10
C PRO A 200 -7.27 5.13 -4.60
N HIS A 201 -8.48 4.73 -4.19
CA HIS A 201 -8.86 4.61 -2.78
C HIS A 201 -8.11 3.45 -2.10
N ALA A 202 -7.96 2.32 -2.77
CA ALA A 202 -7.20 1.18 -2.25
C ALA A 202 -5.70 1.51 -2.14
N ALA A 203 -5.14 2.19 -3.14
CA ALA A 203 -3.77 2.68 -3.10
C ALA A 203 -3.57 3.68 -1.95
N ALA A 204 -4.48 4.64 -1.79
CA ALA A 204 -4.45 5.61 -0.70
C ALA A 204 -4.46 4.90 0.66
N LEU A 205 -5.33 3.91 0.87
CA LEU A 205 -5.37 3.15 2.11
C LEU A 205 -4.02 2.46 2.41
N GLY A 206 -3.42 1.83 1.41
CA GLY A 206 -2.07 1.23 1.51
C GLY A 206 -1.01 2.27 1.88
N MET A 207 -1.02 3.42 1.22
CA MET A 207 -0.09 4.53 1.51
C MET A 207 -0.26 5.04 2.95
N GLY A 208 -1.48 5.23 3.44
CA GLY A 208 -1.75 5.63 4.83
C GLY A 208 -1.18 4.62 5.84
N MET A 209 -1.30 3.31 5.55
CA MET A 209 -0.70 2.26 6.38
C MET A 209 0.82 2.33 6.38
N GLN A 210 1.45 2.57 5.23
CA GLN A 210 2.91 2.67 5.12
C GLN A 210 3.46 3.92 5.81
N LEU A 211 2.81 5.07 5.64
CA LEU A 211 3.16 6.28 6.38
C LEU A 211 3.12 6.05 7.91
N THR A 212 2.14 5.28 8.38
CA THR A 212 2.07 4.89 9.80
C THR A 212 3.22 3.96 10.19
N ASN A 213 3.65 3.03 9.32
CA ASN A 213 4.82 2.18 9.55
C ASN A 213 6.10 3.02 9.62
N ILE A 214 6.32 3.92 8.66
CA ILE A 214 7.45 4.85 8.65
C ILE A 214 7.50 5.65 9.95
N ALA A 215 6.39 6.23 10.38
CA ALA A 215 6.31 6.96 11.65
C ALA A 215 6.61 6.10 12.87
N ARG A 216 6.27 4.81 12.84
CA ARG A 216 6.49 3.87 13.96
C ARG A 216 7.92 3.37 14.05
N ASP A 217 8.56 3.14 12.91
CA ASP A 217 9.76 2.31 12.80
C ASP A 217 11.05 3.13 12.68
N VAL A 218 11.00 4.47 12.85
CA VAL A 218 12.14 5.39 12.71
C VAL A 218 13.41 4.90 13.45
N ALA A 219 13.30 4.39 14.66
CA ALA A 219 14.46 3.90 15.42
C ALA A 219 15.08 2.63 14.80
N GLU A 220 14.26 1.79 14.17
CA GLU A 220 14.73 0.59 13.49
C GLU A 220 15.39 0.93 12.16
N ASP A 221 14.74 1.81 11.39
CA ASP A 221 15.25 2.29 10.10
C ASP A 221 16.58 3.02 10.27
N TRP A 222 16.69 3.87 11.30
CA TRP A 222 17.92 4.57 11.62
C TRP A 222 19.09 3.62 11.91
N ARG A 223 18.86 2.52 12.65
CA ARG A 223 19.89 1.49 12.89
C ARG A 223 20.34 0.79 11.61
N ARG A 224 19.51 0.79 10.57
CA ARG A 224 19.81 0.28 9.25
C ARG A 224 20.36 1.36 8.30
N SER A 225 20.74 2.54 8.84
CA SER A 225 21.18 3.70 8.06
C SER A 225 20.14 4.19 7.03
N ARG A 226 18.86 4.01 7.33
CA ARG A 226 17.72 4.47 6.51
C ARG A 226 16.98 5.57 7.25
N CYS A 227 16.53 6.60 6.54
CA CYS A 227 15.63 7.64 7.06
C CYS A 227 14.59 7.99 5.99
N TYR A 228 13.34 7.65 6.28
CA TYR A 228 12.20 7.95 5.40
C TYR A 228 11.42 9.20 5.84
N LEU A 229 11.97 9.98 6.77
CA LEU A 229 11.42 11.28 7.15
C LEU A 229 11.95 12.36 6.21
N PRO A 230 11.08 13.12 5.51
CA PRO A 230 11.51 14.17 4.58
C PRO A 230 12.41 15.22 5.24
N VAL A 231 13.46 15.61 4.52
CA VAL A 231 14.40 16.65 5.00
C VAL A 231 13.71 17.97 5.25
N GLU A 232 12.65 18.29 4.49
CA GLU A 232 11.85 19.52 4.66
C GLU A 232 11.07 19.55 5.97
N TRP A 233 10.78 18.36 6.55
CA TRP A 233 10.00 18.24 7.79
C TRP A 233 10.86 18.02 9.03
N THR A 234 12.15 17.81 8.83
CA THR A 234 13.10 17.42 9.87
C THR A 234 14.32 18.34 9.92
N ASP A 235 14.28 19.47 9.22
CA ASP A 235 15.40 20.41 9.14
C ASP A 235 16.71 19.70 8.72
N GLY A 236 16.63 18.89 7.64
CA GLY A 236 17.78 18.22 7.06
C GLY A 236 18.30 17.00 7.86
N LEU A 237 17.46 16.30 8.61
CA LEU A 237 17.84 15.08 9.33
C LEU A 237 18.33 13.99 8.36
N ARG A 238 19.50 13.45 8.60
CA ARG A 238 20.12 12.38 7.81
C ARG A 238 20.76 11.35 8.73
N PRO A 239 20.79 10.05 8.36
CA PRO A 239 21.46 9.02 9.16
C PRO A 239 22.98 9.13 8.99
N HIS A 240 23.68 9.70 9.98
CA HIS A 240 25.12 9.90 9.98
C HIS A 240 25.78 9.33 11.25
N GLY A 241 25.58 8.02 11.51
CA GLY A 241 26.30 7.32 12.57
C GLY A 241 25.98 7.75 14.02
N ALA A 242 25.48 8.96 14.24
CA ALA A 242 25.03 9.45 15.55
C ALA A 242 23.55 9.11 15.78
N ALA A 243 23.11 9.14 17.06
CA ALA A 243 21.70 9.04 17.38
C ALA A 243 20.92 10.21 16.74
N PRO A 244 19.68 9.99 16.25
CA PRO A 244 18.90 11.05 15.61
C PRO A 244 18.47 12.10 16.64
N ASP A 245 18.40 13.36 16.21
CA ASP A 245 17.84 14.43 17.01
C ASP A 245 16.35 14.18 17.29
N ALA A 246 15.99 14.07 18.57
CA ALA A 246 14.65 13.66 18.98
C ALA A 246 13.57 14.68 18.63
N GLU A 247 13.89 15.98 18.59
CA GLU A 247 12.91 17.03 18.25
C GLU A 247 12.65 17.04 16.75
N ARG A 248 13.70 16.94 15.95
CA ARG A 248 13.58 16.83 14.48
C ARG A 248 12.78 15.58 14.10
N VAL A 249 13.04 14.43 14.75
CA VAL A 249 12.25 13.20 14.57
C VAL A 249 10.79 13.43 14.95
N ARG A 250 10.50 14.07 16.11
CA ARG A 250 9.11 14.36 16.51
C ARG A 250 8.38 15.23 15.50
N SER A 251 9.06 16.26 14.98
CA SER A 251 8.52 17.14 13.94
C SER A 251 8.15 16.35 12.68
N GLY A 252 9.09 15.56 12.14
CA GLY A 252 8.86 14.72 10.97
C GLY A 252 7.75 13.70 11.16
N VAL A 253 7.76 12.96 12.28
CA VAL A 253 6.74 11.95 12.62
C VAL A 253 5.35 12.57 12.73
N ARG A 254 5.23 13.77 13.32
CA ARG A 254 3.95 14.49 13.39
C ARG A 254 3.41 14.73 11.99
N ARG A 255 4.20 15.32 11.09
CA ARG A 255 3.79 15.64 9.71
C ARG A 255 3.47 14.38 8.91
N VAL A 256 4.27 13.31 9.02
CA VAL A 256 3.98 12.02 8.39
C VAL A 256 2.62 11.48 8.81
N LEU A 257 2.30 11.52 10.11
CA LEU A 257 1.02 11.03 10.61
C LEU A 257 -0.17 11.94 10.21
N ASP A 258 0.05 13.25 10.10
CA ASP A 258 -0.99 14.18 9.64
C ASP A 258 -1.33 13.92 8.16
N VAL A 259 -0.32 13.69 7.32
CA VAL A 259 -0.51 13.27 5.93
C VAL A 259 -1.15 11.88 5.84
N ALA A 260 -0.75 10.93 6.70
CA ALA A 260 -1.34 9.59 6.74
C ALA A 260 -2.86 9.64 6.98
N GLU A 261 -3.35 10.59 7.79
CA GLU A 261 -4.78 10.73 8.07
C GLU A 261 -5.57 11.06 6.79
N GLY A 262 -5.10 11.99 5.96
CA GLY A 262 -5.72 12.29 4.67
C GLY A 262 -5.77 11.08 3.73
N PHE A 263 -4.72 10.25 3.73
CA PHE A 263 -4.72 9.00 2.96
C PHE A 263 -5.70 7.96 3.53
N TYR A 264 -5.87 7.87 4.84
CA TYR A 264 -6.89 7.00 5.43
C TYR A 264 -8.31 7.48 5.09
N GLU A 265 -8.59 8.77 5.13
CA GLU A 265 -9.90 9.32 4.78
C GLU A 265 -10.21 9.11 3.30
N ALA A 266 -9.23 9.31 2.42
CA ALA A 266 -9.34 9.00 1.01
C ALA A 266 -9.63 7.49 0.78
N GLY A 267 -8.93 6.60 1.48
CA GLY A 267 -9.16 5.17 1.42
C GLY A 267 -10.54 4.75 1.96
N ASP A 268 -10.93 5.29 3.11
CA ASP A 268 -12.21 4.99 3.77
C ASP A 268 -13.41 5.39 2.89
N SER A 269 -13.29 6.45 2.09
CA SER A 269 -14.35 6.90 1.17
C SER A 269 -14.65 5.89 0.04
N GLY A 270 -13.71 4.98 -0.26
CA GLY A 270 -13.87 3.88 -1.22
C GLY A 270 -14.47 2.60 -0.65
N PHE A 271 -14.78 2.53 0.65
CA PHE A 271 -15.23 1.28 1.29
C PHE A 271 -16.53 0.71 0.74
N SER A 272 -17.40 1.55 0.17
CA SER A 272 -18.66 1.10 -0.45
C SER A 272 -18.48 0.27 -1.72
N ALA A 273 -17.29 0.29 -2.30
CA ALA A 273 -16.97 -0.44 -3.53
C ALA A 273 -16.53 -1.89 -3.29
N PHE A 274 -16.29 -2.28 -2.03
CA PHE A 274 -15.90 -3.64 -1.68
C PHE A 274 -17.10 -4.55 -1.45
N ASP A 275 -16.95 -5.82 -1.75
CA ASP A 275 -17.91 -6.85 -1.36
C ASP A 275 -18.12 -6.84 0.16
N ALA A 276 -19.36 -7.08 0.60
CA ALA A 276 -19.71 -7.02 2.02
C ALA A 276 -18.91 -7.98 2.91
N ASP A 277 -18.50 -9.12 2.36
CA ASP A 277 -17.70 -10.15 3.02
C ASP A 277 -16.23 -9.76 3.23
N ALA A 278 -15.70 -8.86 2.39
CA ALA A 278 -14.33 -8.33 2.51
C ALA A 278 -14.27 -7.01 3.29
N LEU A 279 -15.36 -6.23 3.26
CA LEU A 279 -15.43 -4.89 3.85
C LEU A 279 -15.01 -4.87 5.32
N LEU A 280 -15.41 -5.89 6.09
CA LEU A 280 -15.06 -5.98 7.50
C LEU A 280 -13.55 -6.15 7.71
N ALA A 281 -12.91 -6.98 6.88
CA ALA A 281 -11.46 -7.20 6.94
C ALA A 281 -10.69 -5.93 6.60
N VAL A 282 -11.10 -5.21 5.54
CA VAL A 282 -10.46 -3.96 5.11
C VAL A 282 -10.62 -2.87 6.19
N ARG A 283 -11.82 -2.70 6.74
CA ARG A 283 -12.09 -1.76 7.85
C ARG A 283 -11.29 -2.10 9.11
N ALA A 284 -11.18 -3.38 9.45
CA ALA A 284 -10.40 -3.82 10.59
C ALA A 284 -8.91 -3.50 10.39
N ALA A 285 -8.35 -3.76 9.20
CA ALA A 285 -6.98 -3.40 8.86
C ALA A 285 -6.74 -1.89 8.98
N SER A 286 -7.57 -1.05 8.33
CA SER A 286 -7.52 0.42 8.42
C SER A 286 -7.52 0.87 9.89
N SER A 287 -8.47 0.39 10.68
CA SER A 287 -8.63 0.79 12.09
C SER A 287 -7.43 0.40 12.95
N ILE A 288 -6.84 -0.78 12.73
CA ILE A 288 -5.67 -1.24 13.50
C ILE A 288 -4.44 -0.37 13.21
N TYR A 289 -4.18 -0.07 11.93
CA TYR A 289 -3.04 0.76 11.57
C TYR A 289 -3.23 2.22 12.02
N ARG A 290 -4.41 2.80 11.84
CA ARG A 290 -4.75 4.13 12.35
C ARG A 290 -4.60 4.23 13.88
N ALA A 291 -4.90 3.16 14.62
CA ALA A 291 -4.69 3.09 16.07
C ALA A 291 -3.21 3.14 16.47
N ILE A 292 -2.30 2.61 15.63
CA ILE A 292 -0.84 2.76 15.86
C ILE A 292 -0.48 4.25 15.81
N GLY A 293 -0.90 4.97 14.78
CA GLY A 293 -0.69 6.42 14.64
C GLY A 293 -1.27 7.21 15.82
N THR A 294 -2.49 6.88 16.24
CA THR A 294 -3.13 7.49 17.41
C THR A 294 -2.30 7.25 18.68
N ARG A 295 -1.73 6.07 18.86
CA ARG A 295 -0.86 5.76 20.01
C ARG A 295 0.43 6.56 19.98
N ILE A 296 1.05 6.73 18.80
CA ILE A 296 2.25 7.56 18.62
C ILE A 296 1.94 9.02 19.01
N ARG A 297 0.81 9.57 18.54
CA ARG A 297 0.36 10.93 18.89
C ARG A 297 0.18 11.09 20.41
N ARG A 298 -0.51 10.14 21.08
CA ARG A 298 -0.74 10.16 22.53
C ARG A 298 0.54 10.09 23.36
N ARG A 299 1.62 9.51 22.81
CA ARG A 299 2.94 9.43 23.42
C ARG A 299 3.82 10.65 23.08
N GLY A 300 3.27 11.70 22.50
CA GLY A 300 4.01 12.90 22.11
C GLY A 300 5.06 12.61 21.04
N TYR A 301 4.77 11.67 20.12
CA TYR A 301 5.63 11.28 18.99
C TYR A 301 7.00 10.70 19.40
N ARG A 302 7.12 10.13 20.61
CA ARG A 302 8.35 9.52 21.14
C ARG A 302 8.55 8.11 20.59
N VAL A 303 9.03 8.02 19.34
CA VAL A 303 9.20 6.74 18.61
C VAL A 303 10.60 6.14 18.76
N LEU A 304 11.57 6.91 19.26
CA LEU A 304 12.95 6.47 19.46
C LEU A 304 13.12 5.60 20.73
N GLU A 305 12.27 5.80 21.73
CA GLU A 305 12.35 5.13 23.02
C GLU A 305 11.71 3.75 23.01
N GLU A 306 10.51 3.64 22.38
CA GLU A 306 9.73 2.40 22.32
C GLU A 306 8.86 2.33 21.06
N ARG A 307 8.89 1.19 20.38
CA ARG A 307 8.05 0.91 19.21
C ARG A 307 6.57 0.83 19.60
N ALA A 308 5.73 1.66 18.99
CA ALA A 308 4.28 1.63 19.23
C ALA A 308 3.65 0.34 18.69
N ARG A 309 2.93 -0.40 19.53
CA ARG A 309 2.25 -1.65 19.17
C ARG A 309 0.80 -1.61 19.64
N VAL A 310 -0.11 -2.17 18.85
CA VAL A 310 -1.50 -2.41 19.24
C VAL A 310 -1.59 -3.80 19.87
N THR A 311 -2.10 -3.88 21.09
CA THR A 311 -2.25 -5.15 21.83
C THR A 311 -3.36 -6.00 21.23
N SER A 312 -3.40 -7.30 21.54
CA SER A 312 -4.45 -8.20 21.07
C SER A 312 -5.85 -7.80 21.55
N LEU A 313 -5.96 -7.28 22.78
CA LEU A 313 -7.22 -6.76 23.35
C LEU A 313 -7.68 -5.50 22.60
N GLU A 314 -6.76 -4.57 22.29
CA GLU A 314 -7.08 -3.38 21.50
C GLU A 314 -7.53 -3.76 20.09
N LYS A 315 -6.90 -4.76 19.45
CA LYS A 315 -7.32 -5.27 18.13
C LYS A 315 -8.74 -5.84 18.19
N LEU A 316 -9.08 -6.58 19.25
CA LEU A 316 -10.43 -7.11 19.44
C LEU A 316 -11.45 -5.99 19.65
N ALA A 317 -11.12 -4.96 20.44
CA ALA A 317 -11.98 -3.81 20.63
C ALA A 317 -12.20 -3.01 19.35
N LEU A 318 -11.13 -2.80 18.55
CA LEU A 318 -11.22 -2.16 17.23
C LEU A 318 -12.05 -2.98 16.24
N PHE A 319 -11.92 -4.30 16.28
CA PHE A 319 -12.76 -5.22 15.50
C PHE A 319 -14.23 -5.09 15.90
N SER A 320 -14.56 -5.19 17.21
CA SER A 320 -15.95 -5.03 17.68
C SER A 320 -16.54 -3.69 17.25
N ARG A 321 -15.76 -2.62 17.28
CA ARG A 321 -16.17 -1.29 16.77
C ARG A 321 -16.39 -1.27 15.26
N ALA A 322 -15.55 -1.97 14.49
CA ALA A 322 -15.71 -2.09 13.04
C ALA A 322 -16.98 -2.87 12.67
N VAL A 323 -17.28 -3.95 13.41
CA VAL A 323 -18.53 -4.72 13.29
C VAL A 323 -19.73 -3.84 13.59
N LEU A 324 -19.72 -3.14 14.72
CA LEU A 324 -20.83 -2.25 15.11
C LEU A 324 -21.07 -1.16 14.05
N LYS A 325 -20.01 -0.54 13.52
CA LYS A 325 -20.13 0.43 12.42
C LYS A 325 -20.66 -0.22 11.12
N GLY A 326 -20.28 -1.46 10.84
CA GLY A 326 -20.77 -2.21 9.68
C GLY A 326 -22.23 -2.63 9.79
N MET A 327 -22.75 -2.81 11.01
CA MET A 327 -24.16 -3.15 11.27
C MET A 327 -25.10 -1.94 11.28
N MET A 328 -24.54 -0.71 11.38
CA MET A 328 -25.37 0.50 11.29
C MET A 328 -25.75 0.75 9.83
N PRO A 329 -27.04 1.04 9.54
CA PRO A 329 -27.47 1.38 8.18
C PRO A 329 -26.62 2.53 7.62
N ALA A 330 -26.30 2.48 6.33
CA ALA A 330 -25.48 3.50 5.66
C ALA A 330 -26.00 4.94 5.88
N PHE A 331 -27.27 5.09 6.19
CA PHE A 331 -27.92 6.37 6.50
C PHE A 331 -27.48 7.00 7.85
N VAL A 332 -26.96 6.20 8.79
CA VAL A 332 -26.47 6.70 10.11
C VAL A 332 -24.97 6.99 10.07
N VAL A 333 -24.25 6.35 9.16
CA VAL A 333 -22.83 6.65 8.86
C VAL A 333 -22.79 7.60 7.67
N GLY A 334 -23.39 8.77 7.86
CA GLY A 334 -23.39 9.83 6.87
C GLY A 334 -21.96 10.27 6.51
N ASN A 335 -21.39 9.64 5.50
CA ASN A 335 -20.23 10.13 4.81
C ASN A 335 -20.52 10.31 3.31
N SER A 336 -21.64 10.96 3.00
CA SER A 336 -21.84 11.68 1.74
C SER A 336 -21.27 13.10 1.83
N GLY A 337 -20.38 13.34 2.80
CA GLY A 337 -19.60 14.58 2.90
C GLY A 337 -18.57 14.61 1.77
N THR A 338 -18.44 15.75 1.11
CA THR A 338 -17.28 16.07 0.28
C THR A 338 -16.02 15.78 1.10
N LEU A 339 -15.06 15.06 0.50
CA LEU A 339 -13.73 14.87 1.09
C LEU A 339 -13.17 16.24 1.46
N ASP A 340 -12.50 16.34 2.59
CA ASP A 340 -11.76 17.55 2.92
C ASP A 340 -10.59 17.77 1.92
N ALA A 341 -9.95 18.92 2.01
CA ALA A 341 -8.87 19.28 1.08
C ALA A 341 -7.69 18.27 1.17
N ALA A 342 -7.36 17.78 2.38
CA ALA A 342 -6.26 16.86 2.59
C ALA A 342 -6.56 15.49 1.99
N ALA A 343 -7.76 14.96 2.20
CA ALA A 343 -8.20 13.68 1.63
C ALA A 343 -8.34 13.76 0.11
N THR A 344 -8.85 14.88 -0.42
CA THR A 344 -8.93 15.13 -1.86
C THR A 344 -7.55 15.13 -2.50
N GLN A 345 -6.58 15.83 -1.90
CA GLN A 345 -5.19 15.85 -2.36
C GLN A 345 -4.55 14.46 -2.27
N SER A 346 -4.78 13.72 -1.18
CA SER A 346 -4.27 12.36 -1.00
C SER A 346 -4.79 11.41 -2.07
N LEU A 347 -6.07 11.52 -2.43
CA LEU A 347 -6.69 10.71 -3.48
C LEU A 347 -6.12 11.07 -4.87
N ALA A 348 -5.92 12.35 -5.15
CA ALA A 348 -5.28 12.81 -6.38
C ALA A 348 -3.85 12.27 -6.48
N THR A 349 -3.05 12.39 -5.42
CA THR A 349 -1.69 11.84 -5.36
C THR A 349 -1.67 10.34 -5.62
N ALA A 350 -2.57 9.57 -5.00
CA ALA A 350 -2.66 8.13 -5.23
C ALA A 350 -3.01 7.80 -6.69
N ARG A 351 -3.92 8.56 -7.31
CA ARG A 351 -4.29 8.39 -8.72
C ARG A 351 -3.12 8.71 -9.66
N ASP A 352 -2.42 9.81 -9.42
CA ASP A 352 -1.30 10.22 -10.27
C ASP A 352 -0.16 9.18 -10.22
N LEU A 353 0.13 8.63 -9.02
CA LEU A 353 1.10 7.56 -8.86
C LEU A 353 0.67 6.23 -9.53
N LEU A 354 -0.62 5.90 -9.53
CA LEU A 354 -1.14 4.76 -10.30
C LEU A 354 -0.83 4.92 -11.79
N LEU A 355 -1.12 6.11 -12.34
CA LEU A 355 -0.86 6.41 -13.75
C LEU A 355 0.63 6.42 -14.07
N GLU A 356 1.47 7.01 -13.19
CA GLU A 356 2.95 6.99 -13.32
C GLU A 356 3.48 5.56 -13.46
N HIS A 357 2.87 4.59 -12.79
CA HIS A 357 3.28 3.18 -12.81
C HIS A 357 2.48 2.32 -13.78
N GLY A 358 1.74 2.91 -14.71
CA GLY A 358 1.03 2.19 -15.77
C GLY A 358 -0.21 1.40 -15.30
N VAL A 359 -0.70 1.67 -14.10
CA VAL A 359 -1.94 1.04 -13.60
C VAL A 359 -3.14 1.84 -14.08
N SER A 360 -3.90 1.29 -15.02
CA SER A 360 -5.14 1.92 -15.52
C SER A 360 -6.25 1.87 -14.47
N THR A 361 -6.95 2.97 -14.28
CA THR A 361 -8.08 3.14 -13.33
C THR A 361 -9.43 3.12 -14.04
#